data_60863fa69d209bd27d62fbaf85c1e6df
#
_entry.id   60863fa69d209bd27d62fbaf85c1e6df
#
_cell.length_a   1.000
_cell.length_b   1.000
_cell.length_c   1.000
_cell.angle_alpha   90.00
_cell.angle_beta   90.00
_cell.angle_gamma   90.00
#
_symmetry.space_group_name_H-M   'P 1'
#
loop_
_entity.id
_entity.type
_entity.pdbx_description
1 polymer ?
#
loop_
_entity_poly.entity_id
_entity_poly.type
_entity_poly.pdbx_seq_one_letter_code
_entity_poly.pdbx_strand_id
1 'polypeptide(L)'
;LDTSAACHMPDVLEMPYTPPLRGAKALKRFALTADTESSSAHCCRLSSYTCLAGDIIGDYEFDHEINIGDRLVFEDMAIYSMVKNNTFNGIPLPDIAVMKPDGNCKVIRHFGYEDFKSRL
;
A
#
# COMPACT_ATOMS: atom_id res chain seq x y z
N LEU A 1 -2.96 6.67 -2.67
CA LEU A 1 -2.81 5.44 -3.47
C LEU A 1 -4.16 4.75 -3.64
N ASP A 2 -4.25 3.82 -4.59
CA ASP A 2 -5.40 2.93 -4.80
C ASP A 2 -5.37 1.68 -3.88
N THR A 3 -4.42 1.58 -2.99
CA THR A 3 -4.35 0.58 -1.93
C THR A 3 -4.60 1.20 -0.56
N SER A 4 -4.94 0.37 0.43
CA SER A 4 -5.23 0.79 1.80
C SER A 4 -4.41 -0.02 2.80
N ALA A 5 -3.77 0.66 3.75
CA ALA A 5 -3.13 -0.03 4.85
C ALA A 5 -4.17 -0.78 5.70
N ALA A 6 -5.30 -0.14 6.00
CA ALA A 6 -6.36 -0.73 6.81
C ALA A 6 -7.00 -1.97 6.16
N CYS A 7 -7.13 -1.98 4.82
CA CYS A 7 -7.81 -3.06 4.09
C CYS A 7 -6.87 -4.12 3.54
N HIS A 8 -5.71 -3.72 3.03
CA HIS A 8 -4.84 -4.61 2.26
C HIS A 8 -3.57 -5.02 3.00
N MET A 9 -3.14 -4.25 3.98
CA MET A 9 -1.94 -4.51 4.78
C MET A 9 -2.13 -4.06 6.25
N PRO A 10 -3.14 -4.60 6.95
CA PRO A 10 -3.52 -4.12 8.28
C PRO A 10 -2.42 -4.28 9.34
N ASP A 11 -1.50 -5.20 9.16
CA ASP A 11 -0.33 -5.38 10.01
C ASP A 11 0.58 -4.15 10.07
N VAL A 12 0.60 -3.33 9.01
CA VAL A 12 1.31 -2.03 8.98
C VAL A 12 0.77 -1.09 10.07
N LEU A 13 -0.51 -1.21 10.42
CA LEU A 13 -1.17 -0.41 11.47
C LEU A 13 -1.14 -1.11 12.82
N GLU A 14 -1.30 -2.43 12.86
CA GLU A 14 -1.36 -3.22 14.09
C GLU A 14 0.00 -3.40 14.74
N MET A 15 1.06 -3.58 13.96
CA MET A 15 2.46 -3.67 14.38
C MET A 15 3.26 -2.62 13.61
N PRO A 16 3.18 -1.33 13.97
CA PRO A 16 3.62 -0.23 13.11
C PRO A 16 5.03 -0.38 12.56
N TYR A 17 5.14 -0.54 11.25
CA TYR A 17 6.40 -0.54 10.50
C TYR A 17 6.19 0.16 9.15
N THR A 18 7.26 0.52 8.48
CA THR A 18 7.23 1.06 7.12
C THR A 18 7.57 -0.07 6.17
N PRO A 19 6.63 -0.55 5.33
CA PRO A 19 6.88 -1.67 4.42
C PRO A 19 7.99 -1.34 3.42
N PRO A 20 8.83 -2.32 3.03
CA PRO A 20 9.81 -2.10 1.96
C PRO A 20 9.12 -1.74 0.65
N LEU A 21 9.66 -0.76 -0.05
CA LEU A 21 9.15 -0.28 -1.32
C LEU A 21 10.28 -0.28 -2.35
N ARG A 22 10.06 -0.94 -3.48
CA ARG A 22 11.05 -1.04 -4.55
C ARG A 22 11.37 0.35 -5.12
N GLY A 23 12.65 0.68 -5.21
CA GLY A 23 13.11 1.96 -5.75
C GLY A 23 12.91 3.17 -4.82
N ALA A 24 12.60 2.92 -3.54
CA ALA A 24 12.46 3.98 -2.54
C ALA A 24 13.11 3.56 -1.22
N LYS A 25 13.54 4.56 -0.46
CA LYS A 25 14.07 4.38 0.90
C LYS A 25 12.95 4.63 1.91
N ALA A 26 12.62 3.61 2.68
CA ALA A 26 11.69 3.76 3.81
C ALA A 26 12.30 4.69 4.88
N LEU A 27 11.54 5.70 5.27
CA LEU A 27 11.92 6.61 6.36
C LEU A 27 11.34 6.12 7.69
N LYS A 28 11.79 6.72 8.78
CA LYS A 28 11.16 6.49 10.08
C LYS A 28 9.68 6.87 9.98
N ARG A 29 8.80 6.03 10.52
CA ARG A 29 7.36 6.28 10.47
C ARG A 29 7.02 7.66 11.02
N PHE A 30 6.22 8.42 10.28
CA PHE A 30 5.88 9.81 10.55
C PHE A 30 7.09 10.77 10.61
N ALA A 31 8.14 10.47 9.84
CA ALA A 31 9.32 11.34 9.74
C ALA A 31 8.98 12.69 9.08
N LEU A 32 8.01 12.70 8.15
CA LEU A 32 7.57 13.91 7.47
C LEU A 32 6.54 14.64 8.32
N THR A 33 6.93 15.76 8.89
CA THR A 33 6.04 16.70 9.61
C THR A 33 5.93 18.00 8.83
N ALA A 34 4.96 18.85 9.17
CA ALA A 34 4.78 20.14 8.52
C ALA A 34 6.03 21.04 8.60
N ASP A 35 6.86 20.84 9.63
CA ASP A 35 8.08 21.60 9.88
C ASP A 35 9.34 20.90 9.34
N THR A 36 9.20 19.73 8.75
CA THR A 36 10.34 19.01 8.18
C THR A 36 10.64 19.56 6.80
N GLU A 37 11.61 20.46 6.70
CA GLU A 37 12.28 20.68 5.43
C GLU A 37 12.97 19.36 5.04
N SER A 38 12.32 18.60 4.14
CA SER A 38 12.94 17.40 3.61
C SER A 38 14.21 17.81 2.87
N SER A 39 15.34 17.29 3.29
CA SER A 39 16.62 17.51 2.62
C SER A 39 16.66 16.91 1.20
N SER A 40 15.63 16.17 0.83
CA SER A 40 15.40 15.58 -0.49
C SER A 40 14.11 16.10 -1.11
N ALA A 41 14.18 16.47 -2.38
CA ALA A 41 13.05 17.02 -3.14
C ALA A 41 11.90 16.02 -3.36
N HIS A 42 12.12 14.72 -3.10
CA HIS A 42 11.19 13.65 -3.46
C HIS A 42 10.76 12.79 -2.27
N CYS A 43 10.53 13.42 -1.12
CA CYS A 43 9.95 12.75 0.05
C CYS A 43 8.43 12.82 0.03
N CYS A 44 7.78 11.67 0.18
CA CYS A 44 6.32 11.55 0.16
C CYS A 44 5.80 10.70 1.31
N ARG A 45 4.66 11.12 1.90
CA ARG A 45 3.84 10.27 2.74
C ARG A 45 2.85 9.52 1.88
N LEU A 46 2.90 8.19 1.90
CA LEU A 46 1.96 7.34 1.20
C LEU A 46 0.77 7.01 2.10
N SER A 47 -0.41 7.34 1.63
CA SER A 47 -1.67 7.12 2.34
C SER A 47 -2.75 6.62 1.38
N SER A 48 -3.85 6.17 1.95
CA SER A 48 -5.01 5.70 1.21
C SER A 48 -6.17 6.68 1.24
N TYR A 49 -7.34 6.20 0.83
CA TYR A 49 -8.56 6.98 0.63
C TYR A 49 -9.73 6.51 1.50
N THR A 50 -9.49 5.70 2.55
CA THR A 50 -10.55 5.34 3.50
C THR A 50 -10.85 6.49 4.47
N CYS A 51 -11.98 6.42 5.19
CA CYS A 51 -12.32 7.41 6.20
C CYS A 51 -11.46 7.31 7.48
N LEU A 52 -10.63 6.27 7.60
CA LEU A 52 -9.71 6.14 8.72
C LEU A 52 -8.55 7.13 8.58
N ALA A 53 -8.49 8.13 9.44
CA ALA A 53 -7.42 9.14 9.42
C ALA A 53 -6.01 8.56 9.56
N GLY A 54 -5.89 7.38 10.20
CA GLY A 54 -4.63 6.63 10.35
C GLY A 54 -4.31 5.67 9.21
N ASP A 55 -5.05 5.68 8.10
CA ASP A 55 -4.79 4.82 6.94
C ASP A 55 -3.58 5.33 6.14
N ILE A 56 -2.43 5.27 6.80
CA ILE A 56 -1.13 5.75 6.32
C ILE A 56 -0.18 4.56 6.24
N ILE A 57 0.42 4.38 5.06
CA ILE A 57 1.35 3.28 4.81
C ILE A 57 2.73 3.63 5.40
N GLY A 58 3.27 4.77 5.03
CA GLY A 58 4.56 5.21 5.52
C GLY A 58 5.10 6.45 4.81
N ASP A 59 6.27 6.87 5.25
CA ASP A 59 7.02 7.97 4.66
C ASP A 59 8.21 7.40 3.86
N TYR A 60 8.43 7.93 2.66
CA TYR A 60 9.43 7.42 1.73
C TYR A 60 10.21 8.55 1.05
N GLU A 61 11.47 8.27 0.76
CA GLU A 61 12.33 9.08 -0.07
C GLU A 61 12.56 8.35 -1.40
N PHE A 62 12.22 9.02 -2.50
CA PHE A 62 12.39 8.53 -3.86
C PHE A 62 13.59 9.21 -4.52
N ASP A 63 14.14 8.60 -5.55
CA ASP A 63 15.19 9.18 -6.39
C ASP A 63 14.66 10.07 -7.52
N HIS A 64 13.33 10.12 -7.67
CA HIS A 64 12.62 10.91 -8.67
C HIS A 64 11.24 11.38 -8.14
N GLU A 65 10.63 12.31 -8.84
CA GLU A 65 9.27 12.77 -8.56
C GLU A 65 8.24 11.67 -8.90
N ILE A 66 7.32 11.43 -7.97
CA ILE A 66 6.22 10.47 -8.16
C ILE A 66 5.02 11.17 -8.78
N ASN A 67 4.50 10.61 -9.86
CA ASN A 67 3.39 11.14 -10.63
C ASN A 67 2.15 10.23 -10.56
N ILE A 68 1.00 10.81 -10.88
CA ILE A 68 -0.25 10.05 -11.02
C ILE A 68 -0.09 9.01 -12.13
N GLY A 69 -0.37 7.75 -11.81
CA GLY A 69 -0.22 6.62 -12.73
C GLY A 69 1.04 5.79 -12.49
N ASP A 70 1.97 6.27 -11.68
CA ASP A 70 3.14 5.48 -11.31
C ASP A 70 2.73 4.25 -10.49
N ARG A 71 3.41 3.14 -10.72
CA ARG A 71 3.18 1.88 -10.02
C ARG A 71 4.22 1.68 -8.94
N LEU A 72 3.75 1.54 -7.72
CA LEU A 72 4.58 1.29 -6.54
C LEU A 72 4.49 -0.18 -6.16
N VAL A 73 5.64 -0.81 -5.89
CA VAL A 73 5.71 -2.24 -5.55
C VAL A 73 6.21 -2.37 -4.12
N PHE A 74 5.30 -2.67 -3.20
CA PHE A 74 5.66 -3.04 -1.84
C PHE A 74 6.16 -4.48 -1.81
N GLU A 75 7.29 -4.70 -1.15
CA GLU A 75 7.96 -5.99 -1.09
C GLU A 75 7.69 -6.69 0.26
N ASP A 76 7.84 -8.00 0.28
CA ASP A 76 7.68 -8.84 1.48
C ASP A 76 6.32 -8.71 2.20
N MET A 77 5.25 -8.43 1.43
CA MET A 77 3.91 -8.17 1.97
C MET A 77 2.98 -9.39 1.99
N ALA A 78 3.40 -10.53 1.42
CA ALA A 78 2.51 -11.66 1.14
C ALA A 78 1.95 -12.39 2.38
N ILE A 79 2.45 -12.16 3.58
CA ILE A 79 2.06 -12.90 4.79
C ILE A 79 0.65 -12.49 5.23
N TYR A 80 0.49 -11.29 5.80
CA TYR A 80 -0.80 -10.82 6.32
C TYR A 80 -1.64 -10.09 5.27
N SER A 81 -1.04 -9.54 4.24
CA SER A 81 -1.73 -8.89 3.13
C SER A 81 -2.60 -9.85 2.30
N MET A 82 -2.47 -11.17 2.48
CA MET A 82 -3.33 -12.16 1.84
C MET A 82 -4.43 -12.70 2.77
N VAL A 83 -4.15 -12.83 4.07
CA VAL A 83 -5.06 -13.54 5.00
C VAL A 83 -5.82 -12.59 5.93
N LYS A 84 -5.39 -11.35 6.09
CA LYS A 84 -6.04 -10.34 6.94
C LYS A 84 -6.76 -9.26 6.13
N ASN A 85 -6.87 -9.40 4.83
CA ASN A 85 -7.58 -8.46 3.97
C ASN A 85 -9.04 -8.32 4.38
N ASN A 86 -9.56 -7.11 4.25
CA ASN A 86 -10.94 -6.80 4.53
C ASN A 86 -11.48 -5.78 3.52
N THR A 87 -12.78 -5.59 3.56
CA THR A 87 -13.52 -4.71 2.65
C THR A 87 -14.11 -3.48 3.35
N PHE A 88 -13.43 -3.00 4.38
CA PHE A 88 -13.83 -1.78 5.08
C PHE A 88 -14.07 -0.62 4.10
N ASN A 89 -15.11 0.16 4.31
CA ASN A 89 -15.57 1.22 3.41
C ASN A 89 -15.98 0.75 1.99
N GLY A 90 -16.16 -0.56 1.78
CA GLY A 90 -16.42 -1.11 0.44
C GLY A 90 -15.19 -1.15 -0.47
N ILE A 91 -14.00 -1.03 0.10
CA ILE A 91 -12.75 -1.16 -0.66
C ILE A 91 -12.68 -2.57 -1.24
N PRO A 92 -12.45 -2.74 -2.54
CA PRO A 92 -12.33 -4.06 -3.16
C PRO A 92 -11.09 -4.79 -2.66
N LEU A 93 -11.17 -6.11 -2.53
CA LEU A 93 -9.98 -6.93 -2.29
C LEU A 93 -9.06 -6.88 -3.51
N PRO A 94 -7.73 -6.88 -3.32
CA PRO A 94 -6.78 -6.88 -4.42
C PRO A 94 -6.77 -8.24 -5.12
N ASP A 95 -6.63 -8.23 -6.43
CA ASP A 95 -6.46 -9.44 -7.21
C ASP A 95 -5.20 -10.21 -6.78
N ILE A 96 -5.25 -11.54 -6.89
CA ILE A 96 -4.09 -12.39 -6.71
C ILE A 96 -3.54 -12.76 -8.08
N ALA A 97 -2.27 -12.45 -8.29
CA ALA A 97 -1.60 -12.72 -9.55
C ALA A 97 -0.20 -13.31 -9.33
N VAL A 98 0.29 -14.03 -10.32
CA VAL A 98 1.67 -14.52 -10.38
C VAL A 98 2.40 -13.83 -11.52
N MET A 99 3.49 -13.18 -11.20
CA MET A 99 4.42 -12.66 -12.18
C MET A 99 5.48 -13.70 -12.49
N LYS A 100 5.64 -14.04 -13.76
CA LYS A 100 6.65 -14.99 -14.21
C LYS A 100 7.99 -14.28 -14.46
N PRO A 101 9.11 -15.03 -14.52
CA PRO A 101 10.42 -14.46 -14.82
C PRO A 101 10.50 -13.76 -16.19
N ASP A 102 9.65 -14.14 -17.13
CA ASP A 102 9.53 -13.51 -18.46
C ASP A 102 8.74 -12.19 -18.44
N GLY A 103 8.30 -11.73 -17.27
CA GLY A 103 7.51 -10.50 -17.09
C GLY A 103 6.00 -10.67 -17.32
N ASN A 104 5.54 -11.85 -17.74
CA ASN A 104 4.10 -12.10 -17.89
C ASN A 104 3.41 -12.20 -16.52
N CYS A 105 2.33 -11.45 -16.36
CA CYS A 105 1.51 -11.47 -15.15
C CYS A 105 0.21 -12.25 -15.44
N LYS A 106 -0.03 -13.32 -14.64
CA LYS A 106 -1.26 -14.10 -14.70
C LYS A 106 -2.09 -13.86 -13.45
N VAL A 107 -3.27 -13.28 -13.60
CA VAL A 107 -4.26 -13.20 -12.53
C VAL A 107 -4.78 -14.61 -12.24
N ILE A 108 -4.64 -15.04 -10.98
CA ILE A 108 -5.12 -16.35 -10.50
C ILE A 108 -6.53 -16.22 -9.92
N ARG A 109 -6.78 -15.12 -9.21
CA ARG A 109 -8.06 -14.84 -8.58
C ARG A 109 -8.39 -13.36 -8.71
N HIS A 110 -9.60 -13.11 -9.16
CA HIS A 110 -10.21 -11.79 -9.20
C HIS A 110 -11.26 -11.68 -8.09
N PHE A 111 -11.38 -10.51 -7.48
CA PHE A 111 -12.39 -10.18 -6.49
C PHE A 111 -13.26 -9.02 -6.98
N GLY A 112 -14.54 -9.07 -6.67
CA GLY A 112 -15.51 -8.08 -7.11
C GLY A 112 -16.52 -7.68 -6.02
N TYR A 113 -17.57 -7.00 -6.46
CA TYR A 113 -18.62 -6.52 -5.57
C TYR A 113 -19.31 -7.65 -4.77
N GLU A 114 -19.45 -8.84 -5.35
CA GLU A 114 -20.11 -9.98 -4.68
C GLU A 114 -19.30 -10.45 -3.45
N ASP A 115 -17.96 -10.29 -3.46
CA ASP A 115 -17.11 -10.62 -2.31
C ASP A 115 -17.37 -9.65 -1.13
N PHE A 116 -17.67 -8.39 -1.39
CA PHE A 116 -18.12 -7.42 -0.39
C PHE A 116 -19.55 -7.72 0.08
N LYS A 117 -20.49 -7.83 -0.84
CA LYS A 117 -21.92 -8.01 -0.58
C LYS A 117 -22.21 -9.28 0.24
N SER A 118 -21.51 -10.37 -0.06
CA SER A 118 -21.70 -11.65 0.64
C SER A 118 -21.31 -11.62 2.12
N ARG A 119 -20.66 -10.55 2.58
CA ARG A 119 -20.26 -10.37 3.99
C ARG A 119 -21.24 -9.49 4.78
N LEU A 120 -22.21 -8.89 4.11
CA LEU A 120 -23.25 -8.07 4.74
C LEU A 120 -24.45 -8.91 5.16
#